data_7223709090b00eddc4a44ade15116474
#
_entry.id   7223709090b00eddc4a44ade15116474
#
_cell.length_a   1.000
_cell.length_b   1.000
_cell.length_c   1.000
_cell.angle_alpha   90.00
_cell.angle_beta   90.00
_cell.angle_gamma   90.00
#
_symmetry.space_group_name_H-M   'P 1'
#
loop_
_entity.id
_entity.type
_entity.pdbx_description
1 polymer ?
#
loop_
_entity_poly.entity_id
_entity_poly.type
_entity_poly.pdbx_seq_one_letter_code
_entity_poly.pdbx_strand_id
1 'polypeptide(L)'
;MRIKISKRNSEIIDHLTSLYNFKFDGIIARIAFTYSLQLNKKFNILEDVQIGSDGKDWRDERALFGNSADEKSYYVIYKALLDQHYNKSLTEEEFIKLFKRQLDFGLEKIYQDIEDKNITSGSHISYLMKLVKNGLELISESNPFIPGVTTHNEINSYKELISIVVGKDQLQNSIRLRINDLNEFDSCNIAIAGMVGSGKTELVKDLLYQISVQTKNELKFIFFDYKGEGSPERLKSFFELTGSKMIDLRKMPFELNPLSFINLQDERARTFNIKSFVDFVCTIATQLGANQKHILQTIITDCFDHQNNLQYLMPESYSNVHPTLNTVLEALGTYNQDNQRSPDTLDAIISDLALSIFQSQPKPQTKKIYEQSLYINLPLELSDTLRQLCVFLTLKYLLAEFSSTNDTEPTKDRIKPLRYVIVIDEAHVYLKNKNASKALEDILRVLRSKGVVIIMLTQGVEDYKTKNFDFASQIKIPLCLNINNKDYKLIESFVGTPRSKQKLQEIIGKLEPQKAIINIVEPQIIKINQFWQTLKEKGS
;
A
#
# COMPACT_ATOMS: atom_id res chain seq x y z
N MET A 1 43.52 -7.11 -15.67
CA MET A 1 43.64 -5.65 -15.44
C MET A 1 44.56 -5.38 -14.26
N ARG A 2 45.31 -4.25 -14.25
CA ARG A 2 46.23 -3.87 -13.16
C ARG A 2 46.02 -2.39 -12.83
N ILE A 3 45.70 -2.09 -11.57
CA ILE A 3 45.53 -0.71 -11.09
C ILE A 3 46.50 -0.47 -9.94
N LYS A 4 47.35 0.52 -10.10
CA LYS A 4 48.34 0.90 -9.11
C LYS A 4 48.21 2.39 -8.79
N ILE A 5 48.08 2.73 -7.49
CA ILE A 5 47.90 4.09 -7.00
C ILE A 5 49.20 4.68 -6.45
N SER A 6 49.16 5.95 -6.04
CA SER A 6 50.32 6.61 -5.39
C SER A 6 50.58 6.06 -3.98
N LYS A 7 51.78 6.24 -3.47
CA LYS A 7 52.16 5.90 -2.09
C LYS A 7 51.27 6.62 -1.09
N ARG A 8 51.06 7.93 -1.30
CA ARG A 8 50.17 8.75 -0.44
C ARG A 8 48.74 8.18 -0.38
N ASN A 9 48.15 7.83 -1.52
CA ASN A 9 46.81 7.28 -1.54
C ASN A 9 46.72 5.86 -0.98
N SER A 10 47.84 5.11 -1.00
CA SER A 10 47.94 3.84 -0.27
C SER A 10 47.88 4.05 1.23
N GLU A 11 48.61 5.05 1.76
CA GLU A 11 48.60 5.41 3.17
C GLU A 11 47.18 5.88 3.62
N ILE A 12 46.49 6.66 2.77
CA ILE A 12 45.09 7.06 3.00
C ILE A 12 44.15 5.84 3.06
N ILE A 13 44.27 4.92 2.12
CA ILE A 13 43.43 3.69 2.11
C ILE A 13 43.67 2.87 3.37
N ASP A 14 44.94 2.65 3.75
CA ASP A 14 45.30 1.86 4.92
C ASP A 14 44.78 2.53 6.20
N HIS A 15 44.89 3.85 6.30
CA HIS A 15 44.34 4.64 7.40
C HIS A 15 42.82 4.51 7.48
N LEU A 16 42.12 4.76 6.39
CA LEU A 16 40.65 4.69 6.35
C LEU A 16 40.13 3.27 6.57
N THR A 17 40.79 2.25 6.03
CA THR A 17 40.45 0.84 6.25
C THR A 17 40.54 0.48 7.73
N SER A 18 41.61 0.94 8.41
CA SER A 18 41.78 0.74 9.85
C SER A 18 40.74 1.52 10.66
N LEU A 19 40.50 2.79 10.31
CA LEU A 19 39.56 3.68 10.99
C LEU A 19 38.13 3.14 11.00
N TYR A 20 37.71 2.53 9.88
CA TYR A 20 36.38 1.94 9.72
C TYR A 20 36.33 0.44 10.05
N ASN A 21 37.43 -0.16 10.45
CA ASN A 21 37.56 -1.59 10.74
C ASN A 21 37.08 -2.49 9.60
N PHE A 22 37.36 -2.10 8.35
CA PHE A 22 37.02 -2.93 7.20
C PHE A 22 38.00 -4.08 7.03
N LYS A 23 37.49 -5.25 6.66
CA LYS A 23 38.31 -6.44 6.41
C LYS A 23 39.20 -6.33 5.17
N PHE A 24 38.76 -5.54 4.17
CA PHE A 24 39.44 -5.40 2.89
C PHE A 24 39.50 -3.94 2.46
N ASP A 25 40.64 -3.52 2.00
CA ASP A 25 40.91 -2.16 1.49
C ASP A 25 40.15 -1.80 0.21
N GLY A 26 39.80 -2.78 -0.61
CA GLY A 26 38.95 -2.60 -1.79
C GLY A 26 37.57 -2.00 -1.45
N ILE A 27 37.10 -2.12 -0.20
CA ILE A 27 35.83 -1.49 0.23
C ILE A 27 35.97 0.02 0.20
N ILE A 28 37.01 0.56 0.81
CA ILE A 28 37.29 2.02 0.81
C ILE A 28 37.57 2.51 -0.61
N ALA A 29 38.29 1.76 -1.43
CA ALA A 29 38.54 2.12 -2.81
C ALA A 29 37.24 2.28 -3.63
N ARG A 30 36.29 1.37 -3.44
CA ARG A 30 34.97 1.45 -4.08
C ARG A 30 34.14 2.63 -3.59
N ILE A 31 34.14 2.90 -2.29
CA ILE A 31 33.45 4.06 -1.70
C ILE A 31 34.04 5.36 -2.26
N ALA A 32 35.37 5.49 -2.28
CA ALA A 32 36.04 6.68 -2.79
C ALA A 32 35.76 6.92 -4.28
N PHE A 33 35.81 5.87 -5.08
CA PHE A 33 35.46 5.96 -6.51
C PHE A 33 34.02 6.44 -6.70
N THR A 34 33.05 5.81 -6.04
CA THR A 34 31.64 6.18 -6.20
C THR A 34 31.36 7.59 -5.67
N TYR A 35 32.00 7.99 -4.58
CA TYR A 35 31.89 9.35 -4.06
C TYR A 35 32.45 10.40 -5.04
N SER A 36 33.54 10.09 -5.73
CA SER A 36 34.09 10.96 -6.78
C SER A 36 33.08 11.17 -7.93
N LEU A 37 32.41 10.11 -8.37
CA LEU A 37 31.36 10.20 -9.40
C LEU A 37 30.16 11.05 -8.91
N GLN A 38 29.76 10.88 -7.65
CA GLN A 38 28.70 11.66 -7.02
C GLN A 38 28.99 13.17 -7.04
N LEU A 39 30.25 13.56 -6.83
CA LEU A 39 30.67 14.97 -6.92
C LEU A 39 30.70 15.50 -8.38
N ASN A 40 30.33 14.67 -9.34
CA ASN A 40 30.27 14.97 -10.77
C ASN A 40 31.59 15.55 -11.35
N LYS A 41 32.73 15.17 -10.74
CA LYS A 41 34.05 15.60 -11.22
C LYS A 41 34.43 14.82 -12.47
N LYS A 42 34.70 15.53 -13.57
CA LYS A 42 35.21 14.95 -14.82
C LYS A 42 36.66 15.31 -15.05
N PHE A 43 37.44 14.33 -15.48
CA PHE A 43 38.86 14.49 -15.81
C PHE A 43 39.03 14.35 -17.33
N ASN A 44 39.97 15.16 -17.89
CA ASN A 44 40.27 15.07 -19.31
C ASN A 44 41.26 13.91 -19.54
N ILE A 45 40.96 13.01 -20.46
CA ILE A 45 41.81 11.86 -20.81
C ILE A 45 43.15 12.29 -21.45
N LEU A 46 43.15 13.46 -22.10
CA LEU A 46 44.31 14.02 -22.83
C LEU A 46 45.29 14.77 -21.95
N GLU A 47 44.95 15.06 -20.72
CA GLU A 47 45.88 15.69 -19.78
C GLU A 47 46.86 14.64 -19.25
N ASP A 48 48.13 14.76 -19.62
CA ASP A 48 49.25 13.93 -19.15
C ASP A 48 49.70 14.35 -17.73
N VAL A 49 48.77 14.24 -16.76
CA VAL A 49 49.13 14.34 -15.35
C VAL A 49 49.75 13.01 -14.95
N GLN A 50 51.04 13.01 -14.63
CA GLN A 50 51.74 11.86 -14.05
C GLN A 50 51.11 11.53 -12.68
N ILE A 51 50.20 10.56 -12.67
CA ILE A 51 49.61 10.05 -11.43
C ILE A 51 50.62 9.06 -10.85
N GLY A 52 51.12 9.32 -9.63
CA GLY A 52 52.03 8.43 -8.92
C GLY A 52 51.57 6.97 -8.98
N SER A 53 52.50 6.07 -9.25
CA SER A 53 52.23 4.62 -9.37
C SER A 53 53.26 3.85 -8.55
N ASP A 54 53.57 4.36 -7.35
CA ASP A 54 54.60 3.86 -6.42
C ASP A 54 54.01 3.19 -5.17
N GLY A 55 52.68 3.19 -5.06
CA GLY A 55 51.93 2.61 -3.94
C GLY A 55 51.30 1.26 -4.24
N LYS A 56 50.13 1.04 -3.66
CA LYS A 56 49.37 -0.22 -3.72
C LYS A 56 49.00 -0.65 -5.14
N ASP A 57 49.12 -1.97 -5.38
CA ASP A 57 48.97 -2.60 -6.70
C ASP A 57 47.93 -3.72 -6.64
N TRP A 58 46.73 -3.45 -7.18
CA TRP A 58 45.70 -4.49 -7.32
C TRP A 58 45.89 -5.22 -8.64
N ARG A 59 46.34 -6.49 -8.53
CA ARG A 59 46.52 -7.41 -9.68
C ARG A 59 45.30 -8.31 -9.89
N ASP A 60 44.50 -8.52 -8.85
CA ASP A 60 43.23 -9.25 -8.91
C ASP A 60 42.07 -8.25 -8.92
N GLU A 61 41.27 -8.32 -9.97
CA GLU A 61 40.08 -7.48 -10.14
C GLU A 61 39.08 -7.64 -9.00
N ARG A 62 38.95 -8.86 -8.47
CA ARG A 62 38.01 -9.18 -7.37
C ARG A 62 38.41 -8.50 -6.07
N ALA A 63 39.68 -8.31 -5.81
CA ALA A 63 40.16 -7.62 -4.62
C ALA A 63 39.75 -6.14 -4.63
N LEU A 64 39.74 -5.49 -5.81
CA LEU A 64 39.36 -4.09 -5.97
C LEU A 64 37.85 -3.90 -6.15
N PHE A 65 37.24 -4.59 -7.10
CA PHE A 65 35.82 -4.39 -7.47
C PHE A 65 34.85 -5.26 -6.66
N GLY A 66 35.35 -6.27 -5.94
CA GLY A 66 34.49 -7.30 -5.34
C GLY A 66 34.03 -8.35 -6.36
N ASN A 67 33.28 -9.34 -5.88
CA ASN A 67 32.78 -10.43 -6.69
C ASN A 67 31.42 -10.93 -6.21
N SER A 68 30.68 -11.57 -7.13
CA SER A 68 29.46 -12.29 -6.83
C SER A 68 29.71 -13.58 -6.05
N ALA A 69 28.65 -14.24 -5.61
CA ALA A 69 28.70 -15.57 -5.01
C ALA A 69 29.36 -16.61 -5.96
N ASP A 70 29.23 -16.44 -7.28
CA ASP A 70 29.85 -17.29 -8.31
C ASP A 70 31.29 -16.84 -8.67
N GLU A 71 31.92 -16.05 -7.83
CA GLU A 71 33.28 -15.51 -7.99
C GLU A 71 33.50 -14.61 -9.24
N LYS A 72 32.44 -14.12 -9.88
CA LYS A 72 32.56 -13.18 -11.00
C LYS A 72 32.83 -11.76 -10.48
N SER A 73 33.85 -11.10 -11.04
CA SER A 73 34.21 -9.72 -10.69
C SER A 73 33.10 -8.74 -11.05
N TYR A 74 32.87 -7.74 -10.20
CA TYR A 74 31.96 -6.62 -10.49
C TYR A 74 32.59 -5.52 -11.38
N TYR A 75 33.73 -5.76 -11.99
CA TYR A 75 34.40 -4.84 -12.91
C TYR A 75 33.46 -4.25 -13.97
N VAL A 76 32.57 -5.08 -14.55
CA VAL A 76 31.62 -4.64 -15.59
C VAL A 76 30.67 -3.55 -15.08
N ILE A 77 30.27 -3.61 -13.81
CA ILE A 77 29.41 -2.59 -13.17
C ILE A 77 30.16 -1.27 -13.07
N TYR A 78 31.39 -1.29 -12.56
CA TYR A 78 32.22 -0.07 -12.43
C TYR A 78 32.60 0.53 -13.78
N LYS A 79 32.80 -0.32 -14.80
CA LYS A 79 33.00 0.15 -16.16
C LYS A 79 31.75 0.85 -16.70
N ALA A 80 30.58 0.26 -16.54
CA ALA A 80 29.33 0.86 -16.97
C ALA A 80 29.03 2.20 -16.28
N LEU A 81 29.29 2.31 -14.97
CA LEU A 81 29.18 3.56 -14.22
C LEU A 81 30.09 4.67 -14.79
N LEU A 82 31.32 4.32 -15.13
CA LEU A 82 32.27 5.29 -15.67
C LEU A 82 31.92 5.66 -17.13
N ASP A 83 31.50 4.70 -17.95
CA ASP A 83 31.01 4.93 -19.31
C ASP A 83 29.83 5.92 -19.29
N GLN A 84 28.90 5.72 -18.37
CA GLN A 84 27.74 6.61 -18.17
C GLN A 84 28.18 8.01 -17.68
N HIS A 85 29.07 8.09 -16.72
CA HIS A 85 29.57 9.36 -16.18
C HIS A 85 30.22 10.22 -17.25
N TYR A 86 30.98 9.61 -18.18
CA TYR A 86 31.63 10.32 -19.28
C TYR A 86 30.77 10.36 -20.56
N ASN A 87 29.60 9.75 -20.56
CA ASN A 87 28.71 9.63 -21.71
C ASN A 87 29.42 9.07 -22.97
N LYS A 88 30.28 8.07 -22.76
CA LYS A 88 31.16 7.48 -23.79
C LYS A 88 31.49 6.03 -23.44
N SER A 89 31.49 5.13 -24.40
CA SER A 89 32.07 3.79 -24.23
C SER A 89 33.58 3.90 -24.17
N LEU A 90 34.17 3.64 -23.02
CA LEU A 90 35.60 3.75 -22.75
C LEU A 90 36.31 2.47 -23.18
N THR A 91 37.51 2.62 -23.78
CA THR A 91 38.44 1.51 -23.96
C THR A 91 38.98 1.06 -22.59
N GLU A 92 39.61 -0.12 -22.53
CA GLU A 92 40.18 -0.60 -21.24
C GLU A 92 41.28 0.32 -20.72
N GLU A 93 42.10 0.88 -21.58
CA GLU A 93 43.14 1.84 -21.20
C GLU A 93 42.54 3.15 -20.68
N GLU A 94 41.53 3.69 -21.35
CA GLU A 94 40.83 4.89 -20.92
C GLU A 94 40.12 4.67 -19.55
N PHE A 95 39.49 3.50 -19.39
CA PHE A 95 38.87 3.10 -18.14
C PHE A 95 39.90 3.09 -16.98
N ILE A 96 41.03 2.41 -17.16
CA ILE A 96 42.07 2.32 -16.11
C ILE A 96 42.56 3.71 -15.72
N LYS A 97 42.85 4.59 -16.69
CA LYS A 97 43.32 5.96 -16.45
C LYS A 97 42.27 6.79 -15.68
N LEU A 98 41.01 6.77 -16.14
CA LEU A 98 39.94 7.55 -15.53
C LEU A 98 39.51 6.98 -14.18
N PHE A 99 39.43 5.67 -14.03
CA PHE A 99 39.12 5.03 -12.76
C PHE A 99 40.16 5.39 -11.69
N LYS A 100 41.43 5.34 -12.03
CA LYS A 100 42.52 5.73 -11.12
C LYS A 100 42.38 7.19 -10.68
N ARG A 101 42.11 8.13 -11.60
CA ARG A 101 41.91 9.56 -11.28
C ARG A 101 40.69 9.77 -10.39
N GLN A 102 39.58 9.11 -10.66
CA GLN A 102 38.38 9.19 -9.84
C GLN A 102 38.64 8.63 -8.43
N LEU A 103 39.32 7.50 -8.36
CA LEU A 103 39.70 6.87 -7.08
C LEU A 103 40.62 7.80 -6.24
N ASP A 104 41.67 8.33 -6.85
CA ASP A 104 42.64 9.21 -6.18
C ASP A 104 41.93 10.48 -5.66
N PHE A 105 41.12 11.11 -6.48
CA PHE A 105 40.35 12.29 -6.08
C PHE A 105 39.35 11.97 -4.95
N GLY A 106 38.63 10.88 -5.03
CA GLY A 106 37.68 10.47 -4.01
C GLY A 106 38.32 10.16 -2.66
N LEU A 107 39.49 9.49 -2.68
CA LEU A 107 40.28 9.21 -1.47
C LEU A 107 40.77 10.50 -0.78
N GLU A 108 41.37 11.40 -1.53
CA GLU A 108 41.85 12.67 -1.00
C GLU A 108 40.69 13.51 -0.45
N LYS A 109 39.53 13.49 -1.13
CA LYS A 109 38.36 14.23 -0.71
C LYS A 109 37.76 13.69 0.59
N ILE A 110 37.63 12.36 0.71
CA ILE A 110 37.14 11.73 1.96
C ILE A 110 38.12 12.04 3.10
N TYR A 111 39.42 11.93 2.85
CA TYR A 111 40.44 12.19 3.86
C TYR A 111 40.38 13.65 4.34
N GLN A 112 40.32 14.62 3.43
CA GLN A 112 40.19 16.05 3.75
C GLN A 112 38.90 16.32 4.55
N ASP A 113 37.78 15.78 4.13
CA ASP A 113 36.49 15.99 4.81
C ASP A 113 36.50 15.45 6.27
N ILE A 114 37.27 14.38 6.53
CA ILE A 114 37.44 13.81 7.88
C ILE A 114 38.36 14.72 8.74
N GLU A 115 39.47 15.17 8.20
CA GLU A 115 40.43 16.05 8.88
C GLU A 115 39.81 17.43 9.19
N ASP A 116 39.21 18.08 8.19
CA ASP A 116 38.64 19.42 8.31
C ASP A 116 37.49 19.50 9.32
N LYS A 117 36.70 18.43 9.47
CA LYS A 117 35.54 18.39 10.36
C LYS A 117 35.84 17.89 11.77
N ASN A 118 37.10 17.59 12.10
CA ASN A 118 37.52 17.03 13.40
C ASN A 118 36.58 15.88 13.85
N ILE A 119 36.28 14.97 12.93
CA ILE A 119 35.31 13.91 13.16
C ILE A 119 35.87 12.95 14.22
N THR A 120 35.29 12.95 15.41
CA THR A 120 35.73 12.10 16.55
C THR A 120 35.32 10.63 16.34
N SER A 121 35.96 9.71 17.03
CA SER A 121 35.91 8.25 16.82
C SER A 121 34.51 7.59 16.82
N GLY A 122 33.45 8.25 17.25
CA GLY A 122 32.05 7.75 17.15
C GLY A 122 31.26 8.25 15.94
N SER A 123 31.76 9.27 15.23
CA SER A 123 31.06 9.95 14.13
C SER A 123 31.53 9.55 12.73
N HIS A 124 32.56 8.73 12.59
CA HIS A 124 33.11 8.31 11.29
C HIS A 124 32.11 7.46 10.50
N ILE A 125 31.41 6.52 11.15
CA ILE A 125 30.38 5.69 10.52
C ILE A 125 29.23 6.58 10.05
N SER A 126 28.78 7.52 10.86
CA SER A 126 27.74 8.49 10.50
C SER A 126 28.12 9.34 9.29
N TYR A 127 29.41 9.69 9.15
CA TYR A 127 29.89 10.40 7.97
C TYR A 127 29.79 9.54 6.69
N LEU A 128 30.26 8.28 6.71
CA LEU A 128 30.09 7.38 5.56
C LEU A 128 28.63 7.13 5.22
N MET A 129 27.80 6.94 6.24
CA MET A 129 26.35 6.79 6.04
C MET A 129 25.73 8.01 5.38
N LYS A 130 26.16 9.22 5.75
CA LYS A 130 25.73 10.46 5.10
C LYS A 130 26.14 10.52 3.63
N LEU A 131 27.36 10.08 3.28
CA LEU A 131 27.81 10.01 1.89
C LEU A 131 26.94 9.06 1.06
N VAL A 132 26.64 7.88 1.59
CA VAL A 132 25.77 6.91 0.93
C VAL A 132 24.36 7.47 0.77
N LYS A 133 23.80 8.09 1.82
CA LYS A 133 22.47 8.71 1.78
C LYS A 133 22.37 9.81 0.72
N ASN A 134 23.34 10.70 0.68
CA ASN A 134 23.38 11.76 -0.33
C ASN A 134 23.46 11.18 -1.77
N GLY A 135 24.19 10.08 -1.95
CA GLY A 135 24.26 9.39 -3.24
C GLY A 135 22.91 8.80 -3.69
N LEU A 136 22.18 8.22 -2.76
CA LEU A 136 20.84 7.68 -3.03
C LEU A 136 19.82 8.78 -3.36
N GLU A 137 19.89 9.94 -2.69
CA GLU A 137 19.05 11.10 -2.97
C GLU A 137 19.28 11.65 -4.39
N LEU A 138 20.54 11.76 -4.82
CA LEU A 138 20.90 12.19 -6.19
C LEU A 138 20.42 11.19 -7.27
N ILE A 139 20.42 9.90 -6.97
CA ILE A 139 19.90 8.89 -7.88
C ILE A 139 18.37 9.05 -8.04
N SER A 140 17.66 9.39 -6.96
CA SER A 140 16.20 9.61 -6.99
C SER A 140 15.80 10.85 -7.81
N GLU A 141 16.64 11.89 -7.83
CA GLU A 141 16.37 13.10 -8.60
C GLU A 141 16.76 13.01 -10.08
N SER A 142 17.79 12.21 -10.42
CA SER A 142 18.40 12.21 -11.76
C SER A 142 17.96 11.08 -12.68
N ASN A 143 17.25 10.07 -12.20
CA ASN A 143 16.92 8.90 -13.04
C ASN A 143 15.57 8.26 -12.70
N PRO A 144 14.50 8.53 -13.49
CA PRO A 144 13.17 7.94 -13.30
C PRO A 144 13.11 6.43 -13.62
N PHE A 145 14.22 5.77 -13.93
CA PHE A 145 14.27 4.39 -14.43
C PHE A 145 15.06 3.42 -13.54
N ILE A 146 15.08 3.60 -12.21
CA ILE A 146 15.59 2.57 -11.31
C ILE A 146 14.40 1.77 -10.78
N PRO A 147 14.29 0.45 -11.07
CA PRO A 147 13.27 -0.38 -10.46
C PRO A 147 13.50 -0.42 -8.94
N GLY A 148 12.58 0.18 -8.15
CA GLY A 148 12.66 0.25 -6.69
C GLY A 148 12.65 1.67 -6.10
N VAL A 149 12.95 2.71 -6.86
CA VAL A 149 12.60 4.08 -6.48
C VAL A 149 11.14 4.28 -6.82
N THR A 150 10.33 4.56 -5.85
CA THR A 150 8.92 4.93 -6.02
C THR A 150 8.83 6.15 -6.94
N THR A 151 8.91 5.92 -8.25
CA THR A 151 8.13 6.76 -9.16
C THR A 151 6.72 6.71 -8.60
N HIS A 152 6.09 7.86 -8.39
CA HIS A 152 4.66 7.90 -8.18
C HIS A 152 4.05 7.01 -9.27
N ASN A 153 3.78 5.74 -8.94
CA ASN A 153 3.05 4.87 -9.83
C ASN A 153 1.71 5.56 -9.98
N GLU A 154 1.51 6.22 -11.12
CA GLU A 154 0.20 6.74 -11.44
C GLU A 154 -0.73 5.54 -11.44
N ILE A 155 -1.47 5.36 -10.35
CA ILE A 155 -2.53 4.37 -10.31
C ILE A 155 -3.53 4.84 -11.36
N ASN A 156 -3.60 4.10 -12.46
CA ASN A 156 -4.45 4.41 -13.58
C ASN A 156 -5.90 4.58 -13.12
N SER A 157 -6.59 5.54 -13.71
CA SER A 157 -8.01 5.77 -13.46
C SER A 157 -8.83 5.50 -14.72
N TYR A 158 -9.93 4.77 -14.56
CA TYR A 158 -10.92 4.59 -15.60
C TYR A 158 -11.73 5.88 -15.77
N LYS A 159 -11.75 6.45 -16.99
CA LYS A 159 -12.25 7.83 -17.25
C LYS A 159 -13.60 7.87 -17.97
N GLU A 160 -14.10 6.71 -18.41
CA GLU A 160 -15.36 6.66 -19.14
C GLU A 160 -16.56 6.53 -18.19
N LEU A 161 -17.75 6.85 -18.72
CA LEU A 161 -19.00 6.70 -17.98
C LEU A 161 -19.30 5.23 -17.70
N ILE A 162 -19.63 4.93 -16.44
CA ILE A 162 -20.08 3.60 -16.01
C ILE A 162 -21.58 3.65 -15.77
N SER A 163 -22.34 2.95 -16.63
CA SER A 163 -23.80 2.88 -16.58
C SER A 163 -24.27 1.46 -16.33
N ILE A 164 -24.76 1.17 -15.12
CA ILE A 164 -25.18 -0.16 -14.67
C ILE A 164 -26.69 -0.26 -14.54
N VAL A 165 -27.25 -1.41 -14.91
CA VAL A 165 -28.66 -1.72 -14.73
C VAL A 165 -28.88 -2.31 -13.35
N VAL A 166 -29.61 -1.63 -12.47
CA VAL A 166 -29.87 -2.09 -11.09
C VAL A 166 -31.16 -2.91 -10.96
N GLY A 167 -32.02 -2.84 -11.96
CA GLY A 167 -33.28 -3.55 -11.94
C GLY A 167 -34.27 -3.06 -13.00
N LYS A 168 -35.53 -3.45 -12.85
CA LYS A 168 -36.64 -3.04 -13.73
C LYS A 168 -37.73 -2.37 -12.92
N ASP A 169 -38.37 -1.35 -13.50
CA ASP A 169 -39.54 -0.72 -12.92
C ASP A 169 -40.80 -1.58 -13.10
N GLN A 170 -41.94 -1.06 -12.68
CA GLN A 170 -43.23 -1.76 -12.80
C GLN A 170 -43.66 -1.97 -14.26
N LEU A 171 -43.19 -1.17 -15.19
CA LEU A 171 -43.43 -1.24 -16.63
C LEU A 171 -42.38 -2.09 -17.36
N GLN A 172 -41.50 -2.79 -16.62
CA GLN A 172 -40.40 -3.62 -17.14
C GLN A 172 -39.28 -2.78 -17.84
N ASN A 173 -39.25 -1.48 -17.67
CA ASN A 173 -38.14 -0.65 -18.16
C ASN A 173 -36.90 -0.85 -17.29
N SER A 174 -35.74 -0.99 -17.94
CA SER A 174 -34.45 -1.09 -17.23
C SER A 174 -34.06 0.21 -16.55
N ILE A 175 -33.85 0.18 -15.26
CA ILE A 175 -33.40 1.33 -14.47
C ILE A 175 -31.88 1.28 -14.39
N ARG A 176 -31.25 2.36 -14.88
CA ARG A 176 -29.81 2.51 -14.95
C ARG A 176 -29.30 3.53 -13.94
N LEU A 177 -28.15 3.23 -13.35
CA LEU A 177 -27.36 4.15 -12.54
C LEU A 177 -26.09 4.52 -13.29
N ARG A 178 -25.83 5.80 -13.44
CA ARG A 178 -24.60 6.36 -13.99
C ARG A 178 -23.68 6.71 -12.82
N ILE A 179 -23.01 5.68 -12.25
CA ILE A 179 -22.40 5.75 -10.92
C ILE A 179 -21.29 6.78 -10.76
N ASN A 180 -20.65 7.19 -11.84
CA ASN A 180 -19.59 8.19 -11.84
C ASN A 180 -19.94 9.48 -12.58
N ASP A 181 -21.22 9.70 -12.84
CA ASP A 181 -21.73 10.97 -13.42
C ASP A 181 -22.09 11.95 -12.31
N LEU A 182 -21.28 12.99 -12.16
CA LEU A 182 -21.52 14.04 -11.17
C LEU A 182 -22.64 15.02 -11.54
N ASN A 183 -23.30 14.85 -12.70
CA ASN A 183 -24.55 15.54 -13.00
C ASN A 183 -25.75 14.85 -12.34
N GLU A 184 -25.68 13.53 -12.10
CA GLU A 184 -26.74 12.77 -11.42
C GLU A 184 -26.51 12.68 -9.92
N PHE A 185 -25.26 12.47 -9.48
CA PHE A 185 -24.91 12.23 -8.07
C PHE A 185 -23.67 13.01 -7.66
N ASP A 186 -23.71 13.72 -6.54
CA ASP A 186 -22.56 14.45 -5.98
C ASP A 186 -21.42 13.53 -5.49
N SER A 187 -21.64 12.21 -5.41
CA SER A 187 -20.67 11.21 -5.01
C SER A 187 -20.98 9.87 -5.68
N CYS A 188 -19.94 9.10 -5.97
CA CYS A 188 -20.03 7.75 -6.56
C CYS A 188 -20.27 6.65 -5.51
N ASN A 189 -20.34 6.99 -4.21
CA ASN A 189 -20.53 6.01 -3.15
C ASN A 189 -21.97 5.50 -3.09
N ILE A 190 -22.11 4.18 -2.88
CA ILE A 190 -23.39 3.47 -2.88
C ILE A 190 -23.68 2.93 -1.48
N ALA A 191 -24.88 3.17 -0.97
CA ALA A 191 -25.37 2.54 0.25
C ALA A 191 -26.53 1.59 -0.06
N ILE A 192 -26.48 0.38 0.47
CA ILE A 192 -27.51 -0.63 0.28
C ILE A 192 -28.01 -1.09 1.65
N ALA A 193 -29.24 -0.72 1.99
CA ALA A 193 -29.92 -1.20 3.19
C ALA A 193 -30.89 -2.32 2.84
N GLY A 194 -30.97 -3.40 3.65
CA GLY A 194 -31.92 -4.46 3.45
C GLY A 194 -31.75 -5.61 4.44
N MET A 195 -32.84 -6.19 4.91
CA MET A 195 -32.82 -7.34 5.82
C MET A 195 -32.17 -8.59 5.18
N VAL A 196 -31.92 -9.61 5.98
CA VAL A 196 -31.45 -10.91 5.49
C VAL A 196 -32.45 -11.47 4.47
N GLY A 197 -31.94 -12.01 3.35
CA GLY A 197 -32.78 -12.54 2.25
C GLY A 197 -33.40 -11.49 1.32
N SER A 198 -33.15 -10.20 1.52
CA SER A 198 -33.65 -9.13 0.62
C SER A 198 -33.01 -9.10 -0.76
N GLY A 199 -31.85 -9.76 -0.95
CA GLY A 199 -31.10 -9.82 -2.21
C GLY A 199 -29.89 -8.90 -2.31
N LYS A 200 -29.44 -8.26 -1.22
CA LYS A 200 -28.28 -7.33 -1.21
C LYS A 200 -27.04 -7.89 -1.88
N THR A 201 -26.60 -9.05 -1.42
CA THR A 201 -25.34 -9.67 -1.90
C THR A 201 -25.41 -10.03 -3.37
N GLU A 202 -26.58 -10.54 -3.84
CA GLU A 202 -26.80 -10.85 -5.25
C GLU A 202 -26.81 -9.59 -6.12
N LEU A 203 -27.45 -8.51 -5.64
CA LEU A 203 -27.42 -7.22 -6.32
C LEU A 203 -25.98 -6.71 -6.46
N VAL A 204 -25.20 -6.70 -5.37
CA VAL A 204 -23.81 -6.20 -5.42
C VAL A 204 -22.92 -7.04 -6.33
N LYS A 205 -23.08 -8.37 -6.34
CA LYS A 205 -22.36 -9.22 -7.30
C LYS A 205 -22.71 -8.86 -8.74
N ASP A 206 -23.99 -8.60 -9.02
CA ASP A 206 -24.42 -8.16 -10.36
C ASP A 206 -23.84 -6.79 -10.73
N LEU A 207 -23.82 -5.83 -9.78
CA LEU A 207 -23.17 -4.53 -9.99
C LEU A 207 -21.67 -4.67 -10.31
N LEU A 208 -20.93 -5.44 -9.50
CA LEU A 208 -19.50 -5.68 -9.72
C LEU A 208 -19.23 -6.40 -11.04
N TYR A 209 -20.08 -7.35 -11.41
CA TYR A 209 -20.00 -8.02 -12.70
C TYR A 209 -20.18 -7.03 -13.87
N GLN A 210 -21.23 -6.18 -13.83
CA GLN A 210 -21.45 -5.16 -14.86
C GLN A 210 -20.31 -4.15 -14.95
N ILE A 211 -19.78 -3.70 -13.80
CA ILE A 211 -18.58 -2.83 -13.74
C ILE A 211 -17.40 -3.53 -14.41
N SER A 212 -17.11 -4.78 -14.04
CA SER A 212 -16.00 -5.56 -14.60
C SER A 212 -16.11 -5.72 -16.12
N VAL A 213 -17.30 -5.99 -16.63
CA VAL A 213 -17.53 -6.13 -18.07
C VAL A 213 -17.36 -4.80 -18.81
N GLN A 214 -17.99 -3.70 -18.32
CA GLN A 214 -17.90 -2.40 -18.97
C GLN A 214 -16.49 -1.83 -18.98
N THR A 215 -15.75 -2.00 -17.88
CA THR A 215 -14.39 -1.52 -17.76
C THR A 215 -13.34 -2.51 -18.28
N LYS A 216 -13.77 -3.63 -18.88
CA LYS A 216 -12.87 -4.71 -19.33
C LYS A 216 -11.88 -5.16 -18.24
N ASN A 217 -12.36 -5.20 -17.01
CA ASN A 217 -11.57 -5.48 -15.82
C ASN A 217 -10.43 -4.46 -15.53
N GLU A 218 -10.46 -3.26 -16.08
CA GLU A 218 -9.51 -2.19 -15.71
C GLU A 218 -9.79 -1.70 -14.29
N LEU A 219 -11.05 -1.43 -13.95
CA LEU A 219 -11.46 -1.04 -12.61
C LEU A 219 -11.53 -2.27 -11.71
N LYS A 220 -10.61 -2.35 -10.75
CA LYS A 220 -10.51 -3.45 -9.80
C LYS A 220 -11.36 -3.20 -8.56
N PHE A 221 -11.61 -4.26 -7.79
CA PHE A 221 -12.37 -4.17 -6.55
C PHE A 221 -11.85 -5.08 -5.45
N ILE A 222 -12.22 -4.74 -4.20
CA ILE A 222 -12.12 -5.63 -3.05
C ILE A 222 -13.50 -5.77 -2.40
N PHE A 223 -13.92 -7.00 -2.15
CA PHE A 223 -15.17 -7.34 -1.47
C PHE A 223 -14.85 -8.02 -0.14
N PHE A 224 -15.25 -7.41 0.97
CA PHE A 224 -15.15 -8.02 2.29
C PHE A 224 -16.46 -8.73 2.64
N ASP A 225 -16.46 -10.05 2.58
CA ASP A 225 -17.58 -10.90 2.99
C ASP A 225 -17.49 -11.17 4.50
N TYR A 226 -18.18 -10.34 5.28
CA TYR A 226 -18.15 -10.41 6.73
C TYR A 226 -18.89 -11.62 7.30
N LYS A 227 -19.84 -12.20 6.56
CA LYS A 227 -20.56 -13.40 6.95
C LYS A 227 -19.76 -14.68 6.75
N GLY A 228 -18.76 -14.62 5.88
CA GLY A 228 -17.94 -15.77 5.57
C GLY A 228 -18.71 -16.90 4.85
N GLU A 229 -19.82 -16.55 4.16
CA GLU A 229 -20.70 -17.52 3.47
C GLU A 229 -20.21 -17.87 2.07
N GLY A 230 -19.22 -17.13 1.55
CA GLY A 230 -18.62 -17.38 0.25
C GLY A 230 -17.95 -18.75 0.16
N SER A 231 -18.22 -19.51 -0.91
CA SER A 231 -17.44 -20.72 -1.23
C SER A 231 -16.96 -20.65 -2.69
N PRO A 232 -15.77 -21.21 -2.99
CA PRO A 232 -15.25 -21.25 -4.35
C PRO A 232 -16.23 -21.88 -5.35
N GLU A 233 -16.95 -22.92 -4.95
CA GLU A 233 -17.87 -23.67 -5.80
C GLU A 233 -19.11 -22.84 -6.14
N ARG A 234 -19.70 -22.17 -5.14
CA ARG A 234 -20.89 -21.33 -5.33
C ARG A 234 -20.61 -20.06 -6.11
N LEU A 235 -19.40 -19.51 -5.98
CA LEU A 235 -18.99 -18.25 -6.59
C LEU A 235 -18.11 -18.43 -7.83
N LYS A 236 -17.93 -19.67 -8.32
CA LYS A 236 -17.04 -19.97 -9.45
C LYS A 236 -17.31 -19.05 -10.65
N SER A 237 -18.55 -19.00 -11.10
CA SER A 237 -18.94 -18.14 -12.24
C SER A 237 -18.71 -16.66 -11.98
N PHE A 238 -18.89 -16.19 -10.73
CA PHE A 238 -18.58 -14.80 -10.37
C PHE A 238 -17.09 -14.51 -10.52
N PHE A 239 -16.23 -15.39 -10.01
CA PHE A 239 -14.77 -15.22 -10.10
C PHE A 239 -14.27 -15.29 -11.54
N GLU A 240 -14.78 -16.22 -12.34
CA GLU A 240 -14.42 -16.34 -13.76
C GLU A 240 -14.81 -15.10 -14.56
N LEU A 241 -16.03 -14.58 -14.36
CA LEU A 241 -16.57 -13.45 -15.13
C LEU A 241 -15.99 -12.10 -14.69
N THR A 242 -15.60 -11.95 -13.43
CA THR A 242 -15.03 -10.69 -12.91
C THR A 242 -13.49 -10.70 -12.88
N GLY A 243 -12.86 -11.84 -13.16
CA GLY A 243 -11.42 -12.02 -13.02
C GLY A 243 -10.92 -11.84 -11.57
N SER A 244 -11.83 -12.01 -10.59
CA SER A 244 -11.48 -11.84 -9.17
C SER A 244 -10.96 -13.13 -8.55
N LYS A 245 -10.19 -12.98 -7.46
CA LYS A 245 -9.65 -14.10 -6.67
C LYS A 245 -10.30 -14.13 -5.30
N MET A 246 -10.65 -15.32 -4.83
CA MET A 246 -11.10 -15.53 -3.46
C MET A 246 -9.90 -15.76 -2.54
N ILE A 247 -9.90 -15.07 -1.41
CA ILE A 247 -9.03 -15.33 -0.26
C ILE A 247 -9.93 -15.79 0.87
N ASP A 248 -9.85 -17.08 1.20
CA ASP A 248 -10.56 -17.68 2.32
C ASP A 248 -9.60 -17.80 3.51
N LEU A 249 -9.77 -16.95 4.52
CA LEU A 249 -8.90 -16.92 5.70
C LEU A 249 -8.90 -18.21 6.53
N ARG A 250 -9.86 -19.14 6.28
CA ARG A 250 -9.79 -20.49 6.85
C ARG A 250 -8.71 -21.37 6.22
N LYS A 251 -8.30 -21.04 4.99
CA LYS A 251 -7.41 -21.89 4.17
C LYS A 251 -6.04 -21.26 3.95
N MET A 252 -5.97 -19.95 3.89
CA MET A 252 -4.75 -19.23 3.58
C MET A 252 -4.79 -17.81 4.16
N PRO A 253 -3.65 -17.30 4.66
CA PRO A 253 -3.57 -15.91 5.10
C PRO A 253 -3.68 -14.94 3.92
N PHE A 254 -4.06 -13.71 4.22
CA PHE A 254 -4.10 -12.63 3.26
C PHE A 254 -2.68 -12.13 2.95
N GLU A 255 -2.30 -12.15 1.68
CA GLU A 255 -0.97 -11.72 1.20
C GLU A 255 -0.83 -10.18 1.28
N LEU A 256 -0.90 -9.64 2.47
CA LEU A 256 -0.72 -8.23 2.78
C LEU A 256 0.17 -8.09 4.01
N ASN A 257 1.20 -7.23 3.92
CA ASN A 257 1.87 -6.73 5.11
C ASN A 257 1.22 -5.39 5.54
N PRO A 258 0.43 -5.36 6.63
CA PRO A 258 -0.26 -4.16 7.06
C PRO A 258 0.69 -3.06 7.60
N LEU A 259 1.97 -3.35 7.78
CA LEU A 259 3.00 -2.38 8.16
C LEU A 259 3.69 -1.74 6.95
N SER A 260 3.41 -2.20 5.73
CA SER A 260 4.12 -1.75 4.52
C SER A 260 3.83 -0.30 4.11
N PHE A 261 2.85 0.38 4.71
CA PHE A 261 2.62 1.80 4.48
C PHE A 261 3.47 2.71 5.37
N ILE A 262 4.18 2.16 6.36
CA ILE A 262 5.02 2.95 7.27
C ILE A 262 6.28 3.38 6.53
N ASN A 263 6.59 4.68 6.57
CA ASN A 263 7.73 5.22 5.84
C ASN A 263 9.06 4.68 6.40
N LEU A 264 9.91 4.13 5.52
CA LEU A 264 11.21 3.58 5.92
C LEU A 264 12.31 4.64 5.96
N GLN A 265 12.20 5.69 5.15
CA GLN A 265 13.29 6.63 4.91
C GLN A 265 13.22 7.88 5.79
N ASP A 266 12.03 8.45 5.96
CA ASP A 266 11.82 9.63 6.81
C ASP A 266 11.47 9.20 8.23
N GLU A 267 12.38 9.43 9.18
CA GLU A 267 12.24 9.08 10.60
C GLU A 267 11.01 9.75 11.25
N ARG A 268 10.76 11.02 10.91
CA ARG A 268 9.61 11.75 11.46
C ARG A 268 8.30 11.19 10.90
N ALA A 269 8.22 10.98 9.60
CA ALA A 269 7.07 10.35 8.98
C ALA A 269 6.85 8.93 9.51
N ARG A 270 7.92 8.14 9.68
CA ARG A 270 7.88 6.81 10.29
C ARG A 270 7.27 6.83 11.69
N THR A 271 7.74 7.71 12.54
CA THR A 271 7.22 7.87 13.92
C THR A 271 5.72 8.19 13.91
N PHE A 272 5.25 9.10 13.06
CA PHE A 272 3.84 9.41 12.92
C PHE A 272 3.03 8.24 12.35
N ASN A 273 3.57 7.52 11.37
CA ASN A 273 2.89 6.36 10.79
C ASN A 273 2.75 5.22 11.82
N ILE A 274 3.81 4.92 12.60
CA ILE A 274 3.78 3.92 13.68
C ILE A 274 2.72 4.31 14.71
N LYS A 275 2.77 5.55 15.20
CA LYS A 275 1.76 6.03 16.15
C LYS A 275 0.34 5.90 15.60
N SER A 276 0.13 6.31 14.34
CA SER A 276 -1.17 6.19 13.67
C SER A 276 -1.62 4.74 13.53
N PHE A 277 -0.71 3.80 13.25
CA PHE A 277 -1.01 2.37 13.19
C PHE A 277 -1.45 1.84 14.55
N VAL A 278 -0.68 2.13 15.60
CA VAL A 278 -0.97 1.67 16.98
C VAL A 278 -2.27 2.28 17.50
N ASP A 279 -2.49 3.58 17.30
CA ASP A 279 -3.75 4.25 17.66
C ASP A 279 -4.94 3.58 16.98
N PHE A 280 -4.77 3.17 15.74
CA PHE A 280 -5.80 2.54 14.94
C PHE A 280 -6.11 1.12 15.43
N VAL A 281 -5.09 0.30 15.70
CA VAL A 281 -5.26 -1.04 16.28
C VAL A 281 -5.99 -0.94 17.62
N CYS A 282 -5.56 -0.06 18.52
CA CYS A 282 -6.20 0.13 19.83
C CYS A 282 -7.62 0.74 19.75
N THR A 283 -7.93 1.48 18.67
CA THR A 283 -9.28 1.98 18.41
C THR A 283 -10.27 0.87 18.11
N ILE A 284 -9.82 -0.16 17.40
CA ILE A 284 -10.65 -1.31 17.03
C ILE A 284 -10.62 -2.37 18.14
N ALA A 285 -9.43 -2.70 18.63
CA ALA A 285 -9.22 -3.63 19.73
C ALA A 285 -9.35 -2.89 21.09
N THR A 286 -10.57 -2.51 21.45
CA THR A 286 -10.86 -1.67 22.64
C THR A 286 -10.49 -2.32 23.97
N GLN A 287 -10.19 -3.61 23.98
CA GLN A 287 -9.66 -4.33 25.14
C GLN A 287 -8.19 -4.03 25.44
N LEU A 288 -7.45 -3.37 24.52
CA LEU A 288 -6.07 -2.95 24.73
C LEU A 288 -6.02 -1.64 25.54
N GLY A 289 -5.38 -1.69 26.70
CA GLY A 289 -5.19 -0.53 27.57
C GLY A 289 -3.97 0.32 27.19
N ALA A 290 -3.78 1.42 27.94
CA ALA A 290 -2.70 2.38 27.68
C ALA A 290 -1.29 1.75 27.75
N ASN A 291 -1.08 0.80 28.66
CA ASN A 291 0.21 0.09 28.79
C ASN A 291 0.51 -0.77 27.56
N GLN A 292 -0.47 -1.57 27.12
CA GLN A 292 -0.36 -2.41 25.93
C GLN A 292 -0.14 -1.59 24.64
N LYS A 293 -0.80 -0.43 24.56
CA LYS A 293 -0.59 0.54 23.48
C LYS A 293 0.86 1.04 23.47
N HIS A 294 1.41 1.40 24.64
CA HIS A 294 2.80 1.84 24.76
C HIS A 294 3.77 0.72 24.34
N ILE A 295 3.57 -0.49 24.87
CA ILE A 295 4.39 -1.66 24.52
C ILE A 295 4.36 -1.92 22.99
N LEU A 296 3.19 -1.94 22.38
CA LEU A 296 3.06 -2.15 20.93
C LEU A 296 3.79 -1.07 20.13
N GLN A 297 3.68 0.20 20.55
CA GLN A 297 4.38 1.30 19.90
C GLN A 297 5.90 1.14 19.99
N THR A 298 6.42 0.82 21.19
CA THR A 298 7.85 0.58 21.42
C THR A 298 8.36 -0.55 20.53
N ILE A 299 7.71 -1.72 20.57
CA ILE A 299 8.13 -2.89 19.81
C ILE A 299 8.13 -2.63 18.29
N ILE A 300 7.08 -1.99 17.76
CA ILE A 300 7.06 -1.67 16.33
C ILE A 300 8.19 -0.69 15.99
N THR A 301 8.45 0.32 16.84
CA THR A 301 9.55 1.27 16.63
C THR A 301 10.89 0.53 16.58
N ASP A 302 11.14 -0.36 17.55
CA ASP A 302 12.38 -1.15 17.62
C ASP A 302 12.54 -2.08 16.39
N CYS A 303 11.44 -2.70 15.91
CA CYS A 303 11.46 -3.49 14.67
C CYS A 303 11.88 -2.66 13.46
N PHE A 304 11.36 -1.44 13.32
CA PHE A 304 11.73 -0.56 12.21
C PHE A 304 13.15 -0.02 12.34
N ASP A 305 13.62 0.29 13.54
CA ASP A 305 14.98 0.77 13.79
C ASP A 305 15.99 -0.36 13.55
N HIS A 306 15.68 -1.59 13.97
CA HIS A 306 16.50 -2.77 13.66
C HIS A 306 16.54 -3.03 12.14
N GLN A 307 15.40 -2.97 11.47
CA GLN A 307 15.31 -3.16 10.02
C GLN A 307 16.13 -2.10 9.26
N ASN A 308 16.06 -0.84 9.70
CA ASN A 308 16.89 0.22 9.13
C ASN A 308 18.39 -0.07 9.32
N ASN A 309 18.80 -0.55 10.50
CA ASN A 309 20.18 -0.95 10.75
C ASN A 309 20.62 -2.09 9.83
N LEU A 310 19.77 -3.10 9.61
CA LEU A 310 20.05 -4.19 8.67
C LEU A 310 20.11 -3.69 7.21
N GLN A 311 19.22 -2.77 6.83
CA GLN A 311 19.26 -2.14 5.51
C GLN A 311 20.56 -1.38 5.27
N TYR A 312 21.11 -0.70 6.29
CA TYR A 312 22.41 -0.04 6.21
C TYR A 312 23.57 -1.04 6.09
N LEU A 313 23.47 -2.16 6.81
CA LEU A 313 24.52 -3.18 6.82
C LEU A 313 24.50 -4.08 5.58
N MET A 314 23.33 -4.35 5.01
CA MET A 314 23.11 -5.27 3.89
C MET A 314 22.07 -4.69 2.90
N PRO A 315 22.37 -3.60 2.19
CA PRO A 315 21.40 -2.91 1.35
C PRO A 315 20.80 -3.78 0.23
N GLU A 316 21.57 -4.71 -0.33
CA GLU A 316 21.09 -5.60 -1.41
C GLU A 316 20.03 -6.60 -0.94
N SER A 317 20.09 -7.01 0.32
CA SER A 317 19.19 -8.03 0.88
C SER A 317 17.97 -7.44 1.59
N TYR A 318 18.05 -6.19 2.06
CA TYR A 318 17.05 -5.56 2.92
C TYR A 318 16.52 -4.21 2.42
N SER A 319 16.89 -3.78 1.19
CA SER A 319 16.35 -2.55 0.63
C SER A 319 14.82 -2.63 0.47
N ASN A 320 14.09 -1.66 1.04
CA ASN A 320 12.64 -1.56 1.01
C ASN A 320 11.86 -2.74 1.64
N VAL A 321 12.50 -3.51 2.53
CA VAL A 321 11.83 -4.57 3.29
C VAL A 321 11.24 -3.96 4.56
N HIS A 322 9.93 -4.07 4.72
CA HIS A 322 9.23 -3.66 5.94
C HIS A 322 9.22 -4.80 6.96
N PRO A 323 9.32 -4.52 8.26
CA PRO A 323 8.98 -5.49 9.28
C PRO A 323 7.59 -6.07 9.02
N THR A 324 7.40 -7.34 9.37
CA THR A 324 6.09 -8.00 9.27
C THR A 324 5.46 -8.13 10.66
N LEU A 325 4.19 -8.51 10.71
CA LEU A 325 3.56 -8.83 12.00
C LEU A 325 4.24 -10.00 12.71
N ASN A 326 4.88 -10.92 11.98
CA ASN A 326 5.72 -11.97 12.58
C ASN A 326 6.96 -11.39 13.26
N THR A 327 7.62 -10.44 12.62
CA THR A 327 8.75 -9.72 13.24
C THR A 327 8.31 -9.03 14.55
N VAL A 328 7.12 -8.43 14.54
CA VAL A 328 6.53 -7.81 15.74
C VAL A 328 6.21 -8.86 16.81
N LEU A 329 5.66 -10.00 16.41
CA LEU A 329 5.34 -11.11 17.34
C LEU A 329 6.60 -11.68 18.00
N GLU A 330 7.67 -11.90 17.24
CA GLU A 330 8.97 -12.35 17.75
C GLU A 330 9.59 -11.34 18.72
N ALA A 331 9.57 -10.05 18.35
CA ALA A 331 10.06 -8.96 19.19
C ALA A 331 9.23 -8.82 20.49
N LEU A 332 7.92 -9.03 20.42
CA LEU A 332 7.03 -9.05 21.60
C LEU A 332 7.39 -10.22 22.53
N GLY A 333 7.69 -11.40 21.98
CA GLY A 333 8.16 -12.55 22.74
C GLY A 333 9.47 -12.26 23.49
N THR A 334 10.44 -11.65 22.82
CA THR A 334 11.72 -11.22 23.44
C THR A 334 11.49 -10.18 24.53
N TYR A 335 10.67 -9.14 24.24
CA TYR A 335 10.30 -8.12 25.23
C TYR A 335 9.67 -8.73 26.49
N ASN A 336 8.79 -9.72 26.33
CA ASN A 336 8.17 -10.41 27.47
C ASN A 336 9.19 -11.15 28.33
N GLN A 337 10.17 -11.83 27.71
CA GLN A 337 11.23 -12.54 28.44
C GLN A 337 12.13 -11.57 29.21
N ASP A 338 12.59 -10.50 28.55
CA ASP A 338 13.50 -9.52 29.14
C ASP A 338 12.86 -8.73 30.31
N ASN A 339 11.56 -8.48 30.22
CA ASN A 339 10.80 -7.73 31.25
C ASN A 339 10.00 -8.64 32.21
N GLN A 340 10.17 -9.96 32.13
CA GLN A 340 9.42 -10.94 32.93
C GLN A 340 7.89 -10.71 32.89
N ARG A 341 7.40 -10.30 31.71
CA ARG A 341 5.98 -10.02 31.48
C ARG A 341 5.27 -11.30 31.02
N SER A 342 4.16 -11.62 31.66
CA SER A 342 3.29 -12.71 31.18
C SER A 342 2.54 -12.28 29.93
N PRO A 343 2.37 -13.16 28.92
CA PRO A 343 1.54 -12.89 27.75
C PRO A 343 0.11 -12.49 28.13
N ASP A 344 -0.45 -11.53 27.41
CA ASP A 344 -1.80 -11.01 27.64
C ASP A 344 -2.60 -10.84 26.34
N THR A 345 -3.64 -10.01 26.38
CA THR A 345 -4.51 -9.72 25.22
C THR A 345 -3.75 -9.14 24.02
N LEU A 346 -2.67 -8.38 24.24
CA LEU A 346 -1.85 -7.85 23.17
C LEU A 346 -1.17 -9.00 22.42
N ASP A 347 -0.59 -9.94 23.16
CA ASP A 347 0.10 -11.11 22.58
C ASP A 347 -0.87 -11.94 21.75
N ALA A 348 -2.09 -12.17 22.26
CA ALA A 348 -3.10 -12.93 21.55
C ALA A 348 -3.51 -12.24 20.23
N ILE A 349 -3.78 -10.92 20.25
CA ILE A 349 -4.18 -10.18 19.05
C ILE A 349 -3.06 -10.16 18.02
N ILE A 350 -1.83 -9.87 18.41
CA ILE A 350 -0.70 -9.83 17.47
C ILE A 350 -0.42 -11.22 16.89
N SER A 351 -0.48 -12.27 17.72
CA SER A 351 -0.35 -13.66 17.28
C SER A 351 -1.42 -14.03 16.24
N ASP A 352 -2.68 -13.74 16.53
CA ASP A 352 -3.78 -14.03 15.61
C ASP A 352 -3.66 -13.27 14.28
N LEU A 353 -3.28 -11.98 14.34
CA LEU A 353 -3.06 -11.18 13.14
C LEU A 353 -1.89 -11.71 12.29
N ALA A 354 -0.79 -12.10 12.94
CA ALA A 354 0.41 -12.57 12.27
C ALA A 354 0.28 -13.99 11.69
N LEU A 355 -0.40 -14.89 12.41
CA LEU A 355 -0.44 -16.30 12.05
C LEU A 355 -1.72 -16.71 11.31
N SER A 356 -2.84 -16.00 11.53
CA SER A 356 -4.15 -16.40 10.99
C SER A 356 -4.68 -15.45 9.92
N ILE A 357 -4.36 -14.15 9.98
CA ILE A 357 -4.94 -13.14 9.09
C ILE A 357 -3.99 -12.75 7.98
N PHE A 358 -2.78 -12.28 8.31
CA PHE A 358 -1.85 -11.73 7.34
C PHE A 358 -0.66 -12.64 7.10
N GLN A 359 -0.14 -12.61 5.88
CA GLN A 359 1.02 -13.44 5.54
C GLN A 359 2.27 -12.96 6.27
N SER A 360 2.95 -13.90 6.89
CA SER A 360 4.11 -13.66 7.74
C SER A 360 5.43 -13.46 6.99
N GLN A 361 5.53 -13.94 5.76
CA GLN A 361 6.71 -13.73 4.92
C GLN A 361 6.27 -13.14 3.59
N PRO A 362 6.69 -11.92 3.25
CA PRO A 362 6.40 -11.38 1.95
C PRO A 362 7.15 -12.19 0.89
N LYS A 363 6.42 -13.05 0.18
CA LYS A 363 6.86 -13.39 -1.17
C LYS A 363 6.92 -12.06 -1.93
N PRO A 364 7.89 -11.85 -2.84
CA PRO A 364 7.89 -10.66 -3.67
C PRO A 364 6.50 -10.54 -4.28
N GLN A 365 5.73 -9.54 -3.81
CA GLN A 365 4.38 -9.32 -4.34
C GLN A 365 4.51 -8.92 -5.80
N THR A 366 4.13 -9.82 -6.67
CA THR A 366 4.12 -9.55 -8.12
C THR A 366 3.06 -8.52 -8.50
N LYS A 367 2.02 -8.32 -7.65
CA LYS A 367 0.94 -7.36 -7.88
C LYS A 367 0.46 -6.73 -6.57
N LYS A 368 0.26 -5.44 -6.58
CA LYS A 368 -0.36 -4.69 -5.47
C LYS A 368 -1.85 -5.08 -5.32
N ILE A 369 -2.44 -4.86 -4.13
CA ILE A 369 -3.86 -5.17 -3.86
C ILE A 369 -4.77 -4.43 -4.83
N TYR A 370 -4.53 -3.15 -5.06
CA TYR A 370 -5.35 -2.33 -5.96
C TYR A 370 -5.21 -2.68 -7.45
N GLU A 371 -4.25 -3.52 -7.82
CA GLU A 371 -4.11 -4.07 -9.18
C GLU A 371 -4.91 -5.35 -9.39
N GLN A 372 -5.63 -5.81 -8.38
CA GLN A 372 -6.37 -7.07 -8.39
C GLN A 372 -7.81 -6.87 -7.92
N SER A 373 -8.72 -7.69 -8.47
CA SER A 373 -10.05 -7.86 -7.91
C SER A 373 -10.03 -9.02 -6.92
N LEU A 374 -10.41 -8.74 -5.67
CA LEU A 374 -10.32 -9.67 -4.55
C LEU A 374 -11.67 -9.85 -3.84
N TYR A 375 -11.96 -11.08 -3.44
CA TYR A 375 -13.08 -11.44 -2.58
C TYR A 375 -12.51 -12.03 -1.29
N ILE A 376 -12.59 -11.29 -0.18
CA ILE A 376 -12.05 -11.68 1.11
C ILE A 376 -13.15 -12.32 1.95
N ASN A 377 -13.05 -13.60 2.18
CA ASN A 377 -13.96 -14.35 3.02
C ASN A 377 -13.48 -14.29 4.49
N LEU A 378 -14.25 -13.60 5.34
CA LEU A 378 -13.99 -13.40 6.76
C LEU A 378 -14.82 -14.39 7.58
N PRO A 379 -14.28 -15.58 7.93
CA PRO A 379 -15.05 -16.64 8.54
C PRO A 379 -15.54 -16.29 9.96
N LEU A 380 -16.68 -16.86 10.35
CA LEU A 380 -17.30 -16.64 11.67
C LEU A 380 -16.48 -17.21 12.84
N GLU A 381 -15.55 -18.10 12.55
CA GLU A 381 -14.59 -18.69 13.51
C GLU A 381 -13.60 -17.63 14.05
N LEU A 382 -13.35 -16.56 13.27
CA LEU A 382 -12.59 -15.41 13.75
C LEU A 382 -13.45 -14.52 14.63
N SER A 383 -12.87 -13.97 15.69
CA SER A 383 -13.54 -12.99 16.54
C SER A 383 -13.94 -11.73 15.74
N ASP A 384 -14.98 -11.03 16.19
CA ASP A 384 -15.39 -9.76 15.58
C ASP A 384 -14.24 -8.75 15.50
N THR A 385 -13.43 -8.68 16.56
CA THR A 385 -12.26 -7.80 16.61
C THR A 385 -11.26 -8.12 15.50
N LEU A 386 -10.93 -9.39 15.28
CA LEU A 386 -10.00 -9.81 14.22
C LEU A 386 -10.55 -9.55 12.82
N ARG A 387 -11.83 -9.83 12.59
CA ARG A 387 -12.49 -9.52 11.30
C ARG A 387 -12.49 -8.03 11.02
N GLN A 388 -12.78 -7.20 12.04
CA GLN A 388 -12.72 -5.75 11.93
C GLN A 388 -11.28 -5.27 11.68
N LEU A 389 -10.29 -5.77 12.41
CA LEU A 389 -8.88 -5.42 12.20
C LEU A 389 -8.41 -5.79 10.79
N CYS A 390 -8.81 -6.95 10.25
CA CYS A 390 -8.49 -7.33 8.87
C CYS A 390 -8.99 -6.28 7.87
N VAL A 391 -10.26 -5.90 7.96
CA VAL A 391 -10.87 -4.88 7.07
C VAL A 391 -10.18 -3.53 7.26
N PHE A 392 -10.06 -3.06 8.48
CA PHE A 392 -9.53 -1.73 8.76
C PHE A 392 -8.04 -1.58 8.41
N LEU A 393 -7.21 -2.59 8.68
CA LEU A 393 -5.78 -2.54 8.32
C LEU A 393 -5.61 -2.57 6.79
N THR A 394 -6.47 -3.32 6.08
CA THR A 394 -6.49 -3.30 4.62
C THR A 394 -6.93 -1.92 4.08
N LEU A 395 -7.97 -1.31 4.66
CA LEU A 395 -8.39 0.04 4.29
C LEU A 395 -7.31 1.08 4.58
N LYS A 396 -6.58 0.94 5.69
CA LYS A 396 -5.45 1.82 6.04
C LYS A 396 -4.30 1.71 5.04
N TYR A 397 -3.98 0.49 4.62
CA TYR A 397 -3.02 0.26 3.55
C TYR A 397 -3.47 0.92 2.24
N LEU A 398 -4.71 0.68 1.79
CA LEU A 398 -5.25 1.30 0.58
C LEU A 398 -5.27 2.84 0.68
N LEU A 399 -5.62 3.38 1.85
CA LEU A 399 -5.58 4.82 2.10
C LEU A 399 -4.17 5.37 1.88
N ALA A 400 -3.14 4.71 2.39
CA ALA A 400 -1.76 5.15 2.24
C ALA A 400 -1.31 5.11 0.77
N GLU A 401 -1.60 4.03 0.05
CA GLU A 401 -1.27 3.87 -1.37
C GLU A 401 -1.97 4.95 -2.23
N PHE A 402 -3.28 5.17 -2.04
CA PHE A 402 -4.02 6.17 -2.79
C PHE A 402 -3.70 7.62 -2.36
N SER A 403 -3.31 7.85 -1.10
CA SER A 403 -2.93 9.20 -0.64
C SER A 403 -1.67 9.72 -1.32
N SER A 404 -0.80 8.84 -1.79
CA SER A 404 0.38 9.21 -2.58
C SER A 404 0.05 9.64 -4.01
N THR A 405 -1.19 9.45 -4.48
CA THR A 405 -1.63 9.83 -5.82
C THR A 405 -2.31 11.19 -5.83
N ASN A 406 -2.39 11.82 -7.00
CA ASN A 406 -3.18 13.04 -7.20
C ASN A 406 -4.68 12.76 -7.04
N ASP A 407 -5.46 13.77 -6.69
CA ASP A 407 -6.91 13.69 -6.74
C ASP A 407 -7.40 13.42 -8.17
N THR A 408 -8.54 12.75 -8.32
CA THR A 408 -9.14 12.57 -9.64
C THR A 408 -10.06 13.74 -9.95
N GLU A 409 -9.66 14.57 -10.90
CA GLU A 409 -10.49 15.67 -11.37
C GLU A 409 -11.58 15.15 -12.32
N PRO A 410 -12.82 15.63 -12.21
CA PRO A 410 -13.87 15.30 -13.15
C PRO A 410 -13.53 15.75 -14.57
N THR A 411 -13.96 14.96 -15.56
CA THR A 411 -13.86 15.35 -16.98
C THR A 411 -14.72 16.58 -17.29
N LYS A 412 -14.61 17.13 -18.50
CA LYS A 412 -15.45 18.25 -18.96
C LYS A 412 -16.95 17.92 -18.90
N ASP A 413 -17.31 16.65 -19.13
CA ASP A 413 -18.69 16.15 -19.05
C ASP A 413 -19.10 15.79 -17.61
N ARG A 414 -18.29 16.18 -16.61
CA ARG A 414 -18.48 15.88 -15.18
C ARG A 414 -18.48 14.40 -14.85
N ILE A 415 -17.78 13.58 -15.63
CA ILE A 415 -17.54 12.17 -15.30
C ILE A 415 -16.35 12.07 -14.35
N LYS A 416 -16.54 11.46 -13.17
CA LYS A 416 -15.49 11.23 -12.17
C LYS A 416 -14.64 10.04 -12.60
N PRO A 417 -13.31 10.22 -12.80
CA PRO A 417 -12.42 9.08 -13.03
C PRO A 417 -12.33 8.19 -11.79
N LEU A 418 -12.43 6.88 -11.98
CA LEU A 418 -12.42 5.89 -10.89
C LEU A 418 -11.16 5.03 -10.93
N ARG A 419 -10.60 4.71 -9.75
CA ARG A 419 -9.39 3.87 -9.59
C ARG A 419 -9.67 2.51 -8.99
N TYR A 420 -10.62 2.44 -8.06
CA TYR A 420 -10.88 1.21 -7.32
C TYR A 420 -12.28 1.19 -6.73
N VAL A 421 -12.80 -0.02 -6.45
CA VAL A 421 -14.09 -0.20 -5.78
C VAL A 421 -13.87 -1.01 -4.50
N ILE A 422 -14.41 -0.53 -3.38
CA ILE A 422 -14.37 -1.23 -2.08
C ILE A 422 -15.79 -1.58 -1.68
N VAL A 423 -16.04 -2.86 -1.40
CA VAL A 423 -17.33 -3.33 -0.90
C VAL A 423 -17.18 -3.82 0.53
N ILE A 424 -17.99 -3.27 1.43
CA ILE A 424 -18.00 -3.61 2.84
C ILE A 424 -19.39 -4.21 3.17
N ASP A 425 -19.43 -5.54 3.32
CA ASP A 425 -20.65 -6.20 3.79
C ASP A 425 -20.79 -6.03 5.32
N GLU A 426 -22.03 -6.07 5.80
CA GLU A 426 -22.40 -5.87 7.21
C GLU A 426 -21.76 -4.61 7.83
N ALA A 427 -21.75 -3.51 7.09
CA ALA A 427 -21.09 -2.27 7.50
C ALA A 427 -21.57 -1.74 8.86
N HIS A 428 -22.76 -2.13 9.32
CA HIS A 428 -23.28 -1.76 10.64
C HIS A 428 -22.36 -2.19 11.80
N VAL A 429 -21.57 -3.25 11.62
CA VAL A 429 -20.61 -3.71 12.64
C VAL A 429 -19.56 -2.65 12.92
N TYR A 430 -19.15 -1.91 11.89
CA TYR A 430 -18.16 -0.83 11.98
C TYR A 430 -18.79 0.50 12.41
N LEU A 431 -20.05 0.72 12.04
CA LEU A 431 -20.75 1.99 12.26
C LEU A 431 -21.25 2.16 13.71
N LYS A 432 -21.51 1.06 14.42
CA LYS A 432 -21.98 1.09 15.83
C LYS A 432 -20.91 1.56 16.83
N ASN A 433 -19.66 1.26 16.58
CA ASN A 433 -18.56 1.73 17.44
C ASN A 433 -18.17 3.15 17.05
N LYS A 434 -18.26 4.10 18.01
CA LYS A 434 -17.97 5.52 17.76
C LYS A 434 -16.59 5.77 17.17
N ASN A 435 -15.57 5.09 17.68
CA ASN A 435 -14.20 5.30 17.26
C ASN A 435 -13.94 4.66 15.89
N ALA A 436 -14.45 3.44 15.66
CA ALA A 436 -14.39 2.75 14.38
C ALA A 436 -15.14 3.53 13.30
N SER A 437 -16.33 4.03 13.61
CA SER A 437 -17.15 4.86 12.73
C SER A 437 -16.41 6.14 12.29
N LYS A 438 -15.78 6.85 13.23
CA LYS A 438 -14.97 8.03 12.90
C LYS A 438 -13.75 7.70 12.05
N ALA A 439 -13.04 6.61 12.38
CA ALA A 439 -11.90 6.15 11.59
C ALA A 439 -12.31 5.79 10.14
N LEU A 440 -13.46 5.12 10.00
CA LEU A 440 -14.01 4.79 8.67
C LEU A 440 -14.37 6.06 7.90
N GLU A 441 -15.02 7.04 8.54
CA GLU A 441 -15.35 8.32 7.92
C GLU A 441 -14.12 9.02 7.35
N ASP A 442 -13.07 9.14 8.15
CA ASP A 442 -11.83 9.81 7.73
C ASP A 442 -11.20 9.11 6.52
N ILE A 443 -11.20 7.77 6.51
CA ILE A 443 -10.73 6.96 5.38
C ILE A 443 -11.59 7.21 4.14
N LEU A 444 -12.90 7.13 4.27
CA LEU A 444 -13.84 7.29 3.15
C LEU A 444 -13.74 8.66 2.49
N ARG A 445 -13.60 9.71 3.30
CA ARG A 445 -13.47 11.09 2.83
C ARG A 445 -12.24 11.26 1.92
N VAL A 446 -11.08 10.74 2.34
CA VAL A 446 -9.85 10.85 1.55
C VAL A 446 -9.92 9.95 0.30
N LEU A 447 -10.36 8.71 0.44
CA LEU A 447 -10.46 7.78 -0.69
C LEU A 447 -11.39 8.28 -1.79
N ARG A 448 -12.49 8.99 -1.43
CA ARG A 448 -13.41 9.61 -2.39
C ARG A 448 -12.70 10.60 -3.32
N SER A 449 -11.82 11.47 -2.80
CA SER A 449 -11.08 12.43 -3.64
C SER A 449 -10.12 11.72 -4.61
N LYS A 450 -9.65 10.54 -4.23
CA LYS A 450 -8.73 9.69 -5.00
C LYS A 450 -9.41 8.81 -6.06
N GLY A 451 -10.72 8.95 -6.26
CA GLY A 451 -11.47 8.14 -7.25
C GLY A 451 -11.75 6.70 -6.79
N VAL A 452 -11.81 6.46 -5.49
CA VAL A 452 -12.21 5.17 -4.92
C VAL A 452 -13.70 5.21 -4.60
N VAL A 453 -14.45 4.23 -5.11
CA VAL A 453 -15.87 4.05 -4.84
C VAL A 453 -16.06 3.11 -3.67
N ILE A 454 -16.94 3.49 -2.74
CA ILE A 454 -17.29 2.65 -1.60
C ILE A 454 -18.74 2.18 -1.75
N ILE A 455 -18.95 0.88 -1.64
CA ILE A 455 -20.27 0.23 -1.59
C ILE A 455 -20.42 -0.36 -0.19
N MET A 456 -21.36 0.14 0.59
CA MET A 456 -21.64 -0.37 1.94
C MET A 456 -22.99 -1.06 1.99
N LEU A 457 -23.04 -2.23 2.65
CA LEU A 457 -24.26 -3.01 2.87
C LEU A 457 -24.57 -3.06 4.36
N THR A 458 -25.83 -2.77 4.71
CA THR A 458 -26.33 -2.88 6.09
C THR A 458 -27.68 -3.61 6.14
N GLN A 459 -28.15 -3.94 7.34
CA GLN A 459 -29.45 -4.60 7.52
C GLN A 459 -30.61 -3.61 7.57
N GLY A 460 -30.36 -2.35 7.97
CA GLY A 460 -31.36 -1.31 8.07
C GLY A 460 -30.83 0.06 7.66
N VAL A 461 -31.73 0.98 7.34
CA VAL A 461 -31.37 2.36 6.99
C VAL A 461 -30.88 3.15 8.21
N GLU A 462 -31.32 2.77 9.42
CA GLU A 462 -30.93 3.34 10.69
C GLU A 462 -29.43 3.17 10.98
N ASP A 463 -28.80 2.14 10.42
CA ASP A 463 -27.38 1.88 10.59
C ASP A 463 -26.50 2.99 9.98
N TYR A 464 -26.98 3.69 8.96
CA TYR A 464 -26.28 4.78 8.30
C TYR A 464 -26.34 6.13 9.03
N LYS A 465 -27.25 6.26 9.98
CA LYS A 465 -27.42 7.48 10.77
C LYS A 465 -27.22 7.20 12.25
N THR A 466 -26.01 7.43 12.74
CA THR A 466 -25.69 7.33 14.17
C THR A 466 -25.73 8.69 14.84
N LYS A 467 -25.79 8.73 16.21
CA LYS A 467 -25.75 9.99 16.96
C LYS A 467 -24.51 10.85 16.69
N ASN A 468 -23.44 10.22 16.26
CA ASN A 468 -22.12 10.87 16.12
C ASN A 468 -21.74 11.10 14.66
N PHE A 469 -22.44 10.49 13.71
CA PHE A 469 -22.09 10.57 12.30
C PHE A 469 -23.27 10.27 11.38
N ASP A 470 -23.38 11.04 10.31
CA ASP A 470 -24.36 10.87 9.25
C ASP A 470 -23.69 10.38 7.96
N PHE A 471 -23.56 9.07 7.81
CA PHE A 471 -23.05 8.45 6.59
C PHE A 471 -23.94 8.71 5.38
N ALA A 472 -25.25 8.95 5.59
CA ALA A 472 -26.14 9.27 4.49
C ALA A 472 -25.75 10.56 3.77
N SER A 473 -25.10 11.51 4.47
CA SER A 473 -24.57 12.73 3.84
C SER A 473 -23.39 12.48 2.89
N GLN A 474 -22.62 11.41 3.13
CA GLN A 474 -21.44 11.03 2.36
C GLN A 474 -21.78 10.09 1.19
N ILE A 475 -22.93 9.45 1.24
CA ILE A 475 -23.38 8.46 0.28
C ILE A 475 -24.54 9.06 -0.50
N LYS A 476 -24.44 9.12 -1.81
CA LYS A 476 -25.39 9.82 -2.66
C LYS A 476 -26.20 8.88 -3.58
N ILE A 477 -25.86 7.59 -3.58
CA ILE A 477 -26.60 6.56 -4.33
C ILE A 477 -27.20 5.56 -3.34
N PRO A 478 -28.36 5.86 -2.74
CA PRO A 478 -29.02 4.99 -1.79
C PRO A 478 -29.91 3.96 -2.51
N LEU A 479 -29.84 2.70 -2.07
CA LEU A 479 -30.69 1.59 -2.48
C LEU A 479 -31.34 0.99 -1.22
N CYS A 480 -32.61 1.25 -1.00
CA CYS A 480 -33.35 0.69 0.12
C CYS A 480 -34.12 -0.55 -0.32
N LEU A 481 -33.57 -1.74 -0.02
CA LEU A 481 -34.24 -3.02 -0.24
C LEU A 481 -35.27 -3.27 0.88
N ASN A 482 -35.90 -4.45 0.87
CA ASN A 482 -36.80 -4.82 1.93
C ASN A 482 -36.12 -4.81 3.29
N ILE A 483 -36.59 -3.98 4.22
CA ILE A 483 -36.07 -3.77 5.57
C ILE A 483 -37.14 -4.04 6.62
N ASN A 484 -36.74 -4.33 7.85
CA ASN A 484 -37.68 -4.58 8.95
C ASN A 484 -38.35 -3.30 9.42
N ASN A 485 -37.57 -2.24 9.62
CA ASN A 485 -38.09 -0.95 10.09
C ASN A 485 -38.53 -0.08 8.90
N LYS A 486 -39.82 -0.07 8.62
CA LYS A 486 -40.43 0.70 7.54
C LYS A 486 -40.87 2.11 7.95
N ASP A 487 -40.20 2.71 8.96
CA ASP A 487 -40.47 4.10 9.34
C ASP A 487 -40.25 5.07 8.18
N TYR A 488 -41.26 5.87 7.91
CA TYR A 488 -41.26 6.82 6.79
C TYR A 488 -40.08 7.82 6.87
N LYS A 489 -39.85 8.41 8.07
CA LYS A 489 -38.83 9.47 8.23
C LYS A 489 -37.43 8.90 8.03
N LEU A 490 -37.17 7.68 8.51
CA LEU A 490 -35.90 7.00 8.32
C LEU A 490 -35.63 6.73 6.84
N ILE A 491 -36.62 6.18 6.14
CA ILE A 491 -36.48 5.87 4.71
C ILE A 491 -36.36 7.16 3.89
N GLU A 492 -37.19 8.17 4.17
CA GLU A 492 -37.08 9.49 3.52
C GLU A 492 -35.69 10.11 3.69
N SER A 493 -35.16 10.07 4.92
CA SER A 493 -33.80 10.60 5.19
C SER A 493 -32.70 9.86 4.44
N PHE A 494 -32.91 8.59 4.11
CA PHE A 494 -31.96 7.74 3.40
C PHE A 494 -32.08 7.86 1.87
N VAL A 495 -33.30 7.74 1.32
CA VAL A 495 -33.51 7.78 -0.12
C VAL A 495 -33.74 9.19 -0.68
N GLY A 496 -33.91 10.19 0.18
CA GLY A 496 -34.21 11.56 -0.18
C GLY A 496 -35.70 11.90 -0.18
N THR A 497 -36.00 13.21 -0.07
CA THR A 497 -37.36 13.72 0.08
C THR A 497 -38.10 13.67 -1.26
N PRO A 498 -39.26 12.98 -1.33
CA PRO A 498 -40.07 12.91 -2.55
C PRO A 498 -40.89 14.19 -2.75
N ARG A 499 -41.39 14.41 -3.96
CA ARG A 499 -42.37 15.48 -4.24
C ARG A 499 -43.71 15.22 -3.55
N SER A 500 -44.07 13.95 -3.36
CA SER A 500 -45.29 13.54 -2.70
C SER A 500 -45.03 12.54 -1.57
N LYS A 501 -45.38 12.92 -0.35
CA LYS A 501 -45.28 12.05 0.83
C LYS A 501 -46.15 10.78 0.68
N GLN A 502 -47.36 10.90 0.16
CA GLN A 502 -48.25 9.79 -0.05
C GLN A 502 -47.67 8.74 -0.99
N LYS A 503 -47.04 9.17 -2.09
CA LYS A 503 -46.37 8.29 -3.04
C LYS A 503 -45.25 7.47 -2.39
N LEU A 504 -44.43 8.10 -1.55
CA LEU A 504 -43.37 7.36 -0.86
C LEU A 504 -43.96 6.36 0.15
N GLN A 505 -45.03 6.74 0.88
CA GLN A 505 -45.73 5.81 1.80
C GLN A 505 -46.27 4.58 1.09
N GLU A 506 -46.89 4.76 -0.09
CA GLU A 506 -47.38 3.64 -0.93
C GLU A 506 -46.24 2.73 -1.39
N ILE A 507 -45.14 3.31 -1.81
CA ILE A 507 -43.95 2.57 -2.26
C ILE A 507 -43.35 1.76 -1.10
N ILE A 508 -43.24 2.34 0.10
CA ILE A 508 -42.76 1.64 1.31
C ILE A 508 -43.67 0.45 1.64
N GLY A 509 -45.00 0.60 1.51
CA GLY A 509 -45.94 -0.49 1.70
C GLY A 509 -45.79 -1.67 0.73
N LYS A 510 -45.26 -1.40 -0.47
CA LYS A 510 -45.02 -2.40 -1.52
C LYS A 510 -43.62 -3.00 -1.51
N LEU A 511 -42.81 -2.64 -0.51
CA LEU A 511 -41.42 -3.10 -0.40
C LEU A 511 -41.40 -4.56 0.09
N GLU A 512 -41.00 -5.47 -0.78
CA GLU A 512 -40.93 -6.92 -0.59
C GLU A 512 -39.52 -7.44 -0.90
N PRO A 513 -39.17 -8.70 -0.61
CA PRO A 513 -37.92 -9.30 -1.04
C PRO A 513 -37.70 -9.12 -2.55
N GLN A 514 -36.44 -8.88 -2.94
CA GLN A 514 -36.00 -8.61 -4.32
C GLN A 514 -36.55 -7.29 -4.93
N LYS A 515 -37.18 -6.44 -4.14
CA LYS A 515 -37.53 -5.08 -4.53
C LYS A 515 -36.68 -4.05 -3.77
N ALA A 516 -36.46 -2.91 -4.40
CA ALA A 516 -35.75 -1.79 -3.80
C ALA A 516 -36.44 -0.46 -4.13
N ILE A 517 -36.31 0.49 -3.19
CA ILE A 517 -36.58 1.90 -3.45
C ILE A 517 -35.28 2.52 -3.90
N ILE A 518 -35.32 3.19 -5.04
CA ILE A 518 -34.22 3.99 -5.60
C ILE A 518 -34.72 5.39 -5.90
N ASN A 519 -33.85 6.37 -5.77
CA ASN A 519 -34.13 7.76 -6.12
C ASN A 519 -33.06 8.28 -7.07
N ILE A 520 -33.42 8.45 -8.34
CA ILE A 520 -32.62 9.15 -9.35
C ILE A 520 -33.19 10.53 -9.58
N VAL A 521 -34.47 10.62 -9.90
CA VAL A 521 -35.23 11.87 -10.09
C VAL A 521 -36.34 11.98 -9.04
N GLU A 522 -36.98 10.87 -8.77
CA GLU A 522 -38.02 10.66 -7.75
C GLU A 522 -37.92 9.24 -7.18
N PRO A 523 -38.22 9.03 -5.89
CA PRO A 523 -38.28 7.69 -5.33
C PRO A 523 -39.24 6.79 -6.07
N GLN A 524 -38.77 5.64 -6.51
CA GLN A 524 -39.53 4.61 -7.20
C GLN A 524 -39.16 3.22 -6.73
N ILE A 525 -40.08 2.29 -6.86
CA ILE A 525 -39.83 0.90 -6.55
C ILE A 525 -39.38 0.16 -7.81
N ILE A 526 -38.37 -0.65 -7.69
CA ILE A 526 -37.83 -1.49 -8.76
C ILE A 526 -37.72 -2.94 -8.30
N LYS A 527 -37.82 -3.89 -9.21
CA LYS A 527 -37.39 -5.27 -9.02
C LYS A 527 -35.88 -5.31 -9.31
N ILE A 528 -35.06 -5.62 -8.30
CA ILE A 528 -33.60 -5.59 -8.44
C ILE A 528 -33.09 -6.71 -9.34
N ASN A 529 -31.97 -6.46 -10.03
CA ASN A 529 -31.22 -7.51 -10.68
C ASN A 529 -30.52 -8.38 -9.63
N GLN A 530 -30.36 -9.65 -9.95
CA GLN A 530 -29.65 -10.63 -9.15
C GLN A 530 -28.64 -11.36 -10.03
N PHE A 531 -27.41 -11.51 -9.57
CA PHE A 531 -26.32 -12.10 -10.35
C PHE A 531 -26.68 -13.49 -10.92
N TRP A 532 -27.33 -14.35 -10.14
CA TRP A 532 -27.76 -15.68 -10.62
C TRP A 532 -28.78 -15.62 -11.75
N GLN A 533 -29.65 -14.58 -11.81
CA GLN A 533 -30.61 -14.38 -12.92
C GLN A 533 -29.86 -13.94 -14.18
N THR A 534 -28.92 -12.99 -14.03
CA THR A 534 -28.05 -12.55 -15.14
C THR A 534 -27.25 -13.71 -15.75
N LEU A 535 -26.82 -14.67 -14.93
CA LEU A 535 -26.14 -15.89 -15.42
C LEU A 535 -27.08 -16.77 -16.25
N LYS A 536 -28.33 -16.96 -15.82
CA LYS A 536 -29.31 -17.76 -16.56
C LYS A 536 -29.65 -17.16 -17.92
N GLU A 537 -29.83 -15.85 -18.00
CA GLU A 537 -30.11 -15.14 -19.25
C GLU A 537 -28.96 -15.22 -20.27
N LYS A 538 -27.72 -15.42 -19.81
CA LYS A 538 -26.57 -15.59 -20.69
C LYS A 538 -26.26 -17.04 -21.08
N GLY A 539 -26.73 -18.01 -20.32
CA GLY A 539 -26.54 -19.45 -20.58
C GLY A 539 -27.65 -20.05 -21.45
N SER A 540 -28.67 -19.26 -21.75
CA SER A 540 -29.74 -19.58 -22.72
C SER A 540 -29.47 -18.83 -24.03
#